data_4ed7c382c89442461e3eed6445f6428e
#
_entry.id   4ed7c382c89442461e3eed6445f6428e
#
_cell.length_a   1.000
_cell.length_b   1.000
_cell.length_c   1.000
_cell.angle_alpha   90.00
_cell.angle_beta   90.00
_cell.angle_gamma   90.00
#
_symmetry.space_group_name_H-M   'P 1'
#
loop_
_entity.id
_entity.type
_entity.pdbx_description
1 polymer ?
#
loop_
_entity_poly.entity_id
_entity_poly.type
_entity_poly.pdbx_seq_one_letter_code
_entity_poly.pdbx_strand_id
1 'polypeptide(L)'
;YENGGGAFLIPYLLALITAGLPLLFLDYAVGHKARNSPPKAYRKLFRGGETLGWWQVCVCIIIGLYYASVLTWAGSYVYFSIGQMWGSDPEGFFFKTYLQTTDAKTFDFRFVGHLFWPIVGIWAATLIILYGGVKKGVELSNKIFMPLLFVLFTVLVVQALRLPGAVQGLNAFFTPNWAAMMDYKVW
;
A
#
# COMPACT_ATOMS: atom_id res chain seq x y z
N TYR A 1 11.79 3.42 13.82
CA TYR A 1 12.32 3.63 15.18
C TYR A 1 13.71 3.00 15.34
N GLU A 2 13.89 1.74 14.95
CA GLU A 2 15.17 1.01 15.07
C GLU A 2 16.33 1.66 14.29
N ASN A 3 16.03 2.39 13.23
CA ASN A 3 17.00 3.04 12.35
C ASN A 3 17.27 4.53 12.71
N GLY A 4 17.14 4.92 13.97
CA GLY A 4 17.51 6.26 14.44
C GLY A 4 16.34 7.20 14.75
N GLY A 5 15.11 6.71 14.83
CA GLY A 5 13.93 7.51 15.18
C GLY A 5 13.74 8.72 14.27
N GLY A 6 13.58 9.92 14.84
CA GLY A 6 13.37 11.14 14.08
C GLY A 6 14.52 11.53 13.16
N ALA A 7 15.75 11.08 13.43
CA ALA A 7 16.91 11.35 12.57
C ALA A 7 16.77 10.70 11.18
N PHE A 8 16.04 9.57 11.07
CA PHE A 8 15.78 8.89 9.80
C PHE A 8 15.00 9.75 8.80
N LEU A 9 14.27 10.76 9.25
CA LEU A 9 13.58 11.68 8.35
C LEU A 9 14.51 12.41 7.40
N ILE A 10 15.78 12.61 7.76
CA ILE A 10 16.76 13.31 6.91
C ILE A 10 17.12 12.46 5.68
N PRO A 11 17.64 11.23 5.81
CA PRO A 11 17.90 10.39 4.64
C PRO A 11 16.62 10.08 3.85
N TYR A 12 15.47 9.94 4.51
CA TYR A 12 14.19 9.77 3.82
C TYR A 12 13.85 10.97 2.92
N LEU A 13 13.92 12.20 3.44
CA LEU A 13 13.67 13.42 2.66
C LEU A 13 14.71 13.59 1.55
N LEU A 14 15.97 13.29 1.82
CA LEU A 14 17.01 13.34 0.81
C LEU A 14 16.72 12.37 -0.34
N ALA A 15 16.42 11.12 -0.03
CA ALA A 15 16.04 10.11 -1.02
C ALA A 15 14.77 10.50 -1.80
N LEU A 16 13.78 11.07 -1.12
CA LEU A 16 12.55 11.54 -1.76
C LEU A 16 12.84 12.66 -2.77
N ILE A 17 13.66 13.63 -2.41
CA ILE A 17 13.98 14.77 -3.27
C ILE A 17 14.92 14.36 -4.42
N THR A 18 15.92 13.53 -4.14
CA THR A 18 16.96 13.18 -5.13
C THR A 18 16.56 12.06 -6.07
N ALA A 19 15.76 11.11 -5.62
CA ALA A 19 15.33 9.95 -6.40
C ALA A 19 13.81 9.91 -6.63
N GLY A 20 13.03 10.06 -5.58
CA GLY A 20 11.57 9.91 -5.66
C GLY A 20 10.90 10.92 -6.58
N LEU A 21 11.15 12.21 -6.37
CA LEU A 21 10.57 13.26 -7.20
C LEU A 21 11.05 13.21 -8.66
N PRO A 22 12.36 13.08 -8.97
CA PRO A 22 12.81 12.98 -10.36
C PRO A 22 12.23 11.78 -11.10
N LEU A 23 12.13 10.60 -10.46
CA LEU A 23 11.52 9.42 -11.05
C LEU A 23 10.01 9.62 -11.33
N LEU A 24 9.31 10.25 -10.39
CA LEU A 24 7.90 10.59 -10.58
C LEU A 24 7.69 11.55 -11.77
N PHE A 25 8.51 12.60 -11.87
CA PHE A 25 8.47 13.51 -13.03
C PHE A 25 8.79 12.81 -14.33
N LEU A 26 9.75 11.88 -14.33
CA LEU A 26 10.07 11.07 -15.49
C LEU A 26 8.88 10.24 -15.96
N ASP A 27 8.21 9.56 -15.05
CA ASP A 27 7.02 8.75 -15.36
C ASP A 27 5.90 9.61 -15.96
N TYR A 28 5.61 10.75 -15.36
CA TYR A 28 4.62 11.69 -15.92
C TYR A 28 5.03 12.22 -17.29
N ALA A 29 6.29 12.58 -17.48
CA ALA A 29 6.80 13.08 -18.76
C ALA A 29 6.68 12.03 -19.86
N VAL A 30 7.07 10.78 -19.57
CA VAL A 30 6.96 9.65 -20.52
C VAL A 30 5.49 9.37 -20.84
N GLY A 31 4.63 9.30 -19.83
CA GLY A 31 3.21 9.07 -20.01
C GLY A 31 2.53 10.15 -20.82
N HIS A 32 2.83 11.42 -20.55
CA HIS A 32 2.27 12.57 -21.26
C HIS A 32 2.74 12.65 -22.71
N LYS A 33 4.03 12.43 -22.96
CA LYS A 33 4.64 12.47 -24.30
C LYS A 33 4.19 11.30 -25.17
N ALA A 34 4.18 10.10 -24.62
CA ALA A 34 3.91 8.89 -25.41
C ALA A 34 2.42 8.63 -25.63
N ARG A 35 1.55 8.93 -24.64
CA ARG A 35 0.10 8.68 -24.62
C ARG A 35 -0.28 7.29 -25.12
N ASN A 36 0.48 6.29 -24.68
CA ASN A 36 0.34 4.90 -25.08
C ASN A 36 0.54 3.98 -23.87
N SER A 37 0.25 2.68 -24.08
CA SER A 37 0.61 1.65 -23.11
C SER A 37 2.13 1.60 -22.87
N PRO A 38 2.61 1.19 -21.68
CA PRO A 38 4.03 1.16 -21.34
C PRO A 38 4.93 0.52 -22.42
N PRO A 39 4.62 -0.67 -22.98
CA PRO A 39 5.45 -1.26 -24.01
C PRO A 39 5.63 -0.36 -25.24
N LYS A 40 4.53 0.24 -25.71
CA LYS A 40 4.58 1.14 -26.88
C LYS A 40 5.24 2.49 -26.54
N ALA A 41 5.10 2.98 -25.32
CA ALA A 41 5.73 4.20 -24.86
C ALA A 41 7.26 4.06 -24.83
N TYR A 42 7.75 3.03 -24.18
CA TYR A 42 9.20 2.78 -24.07
C TYR A 42 9.85 2.39 -25.40
N ARG A 43 9.13 1.67 -26.28
CA ARG A 43 9.61 1.39 -27.64
C ARG A 43 9.89 2.65 -28.45
N LYS A 44 9.09 3.73 -28.25
CA LYS A 44 9.32 5.02 -28.91
C LYS A 44 10.54 5.76 -28.37
N LEU A 45 10.97 5.47 -27.14
CA LEU A 45 12.10 6.15 -26.53
C LEU A 45 13.45 5.52 -26.97
N PHE A 46 13.53 4.19 -27.04
CA PHE A 46 14.73 3.48 -27.45
C PHE A 46 14.44 2.07 -27.95
N ARG A 47 15.41 1.50 -28.73
CA ARG A 47 15.27 0.24 -29.47
C ARG A 47 15.22 -0.93 -28.50
N GLY A 48 14.99 -1.22 -27.56
CA GLY A 48 14.85 -2.32 -26.56
C GLY A 48 13.84 -1.99 -25.46
N GLY A 49 13.29 -0.78 -25.50
CA GLY A 49 12.42 -0.28 -24.45
C GLY A 49 11.12 -1.06 -24.30
N GLU A 50 10.68 -1.74 -25.34
CA GLU A 50 9.47 -2.56 -25.30
C GLU A 50 9.52 -3.62 -24.21
N THR A 51 10.66 -4.26 -24.01
CA THR A 51 10.86 -5.27 -22.95
C THR A 51 10.67 -4.68 -21.55
N LEU A 52 11.21 -3.48 -21.31
CA LEU A 52 10.99 -2.78 -20.03
C LEU A 52 9.51 -2.42 -19.82
N GLY A 53 8.82 -2.02 -20.89
CA GLY A 53 7.38 -1.77 -20.82
C GLY A 53 6.57 -3.02 -20.46
N TRP A 54 6.91 -4.17 -21.01
CA TRP A 54 6.30 -5.45 -20.64
C TRP A 54 6.63 -5.85 -19.20
N TRP A 55 7.86 -5.63 -18.77
CA TRP A 55 8.25 -5.83 -17.38
C TRP A 55 7.38 -5.00 -16.42
N GLN A 56 7.16 -3.73 -16.74
CA GLN A 56 6.27 -2.86 -15.95
C GLN A 56 4.84 -3.39 -15.91
N VAL A 57 4.30 -3.88 -17.01
CA VAL A 57 2.97 -4.50 -17.06
C VAL A 57 2.91 -5.75 -16.15
N CYS A 58 3.92 -6.63 -16.21
CA CYS A 58 3.98 -7.79 -15.31
C CYS A 58 4.00 -7.38 -13.84
N VAL A 59 4.81 -6.39 -13.48
CA VAL A 59 4.85 -5.86 -12.10
C VAL A 59 3.48 -5.32 -11.68
N CYS A 60 2.81 -4.55 -12.54
CA CYS A 60 1.47 -4.04 -12.26
C CYS A 60 0.43 -5.16 -12.05
N ILE A 61 0.51 -6.24 -12.82
CA ILE A 61 -0.39 -7.40 -12.66
C ILE A 61 -0.15 -8.06 -11.28
N ILE A 62 1.11 -8.34 -10.94
CA ILE A 62 1.47 -8.96 -9.66
C ILE A 62 0.99 -8.09 -8.48
N ILE A 63 1.27 -6.79 -8.57
CA ILE A 63 0.83 -5.82 -7.55
C ILE A 63 -0.71 -5.82 -7.45
N GLY A 64 -1.42 -5.78 -8.58
CA GLY A 64 -2.88 -5.78 -8.59
C GLY A 64 -3.48 -7.01 -7.92
N LEU A 65 -2.93 -8.19 -8.17
CA LEU A 65 -3.35 -9.44 -7.52
C LEU A 65 -3.08 -9.41 -6.01
N TYR A 66 -1.89 -8.99 -5.62
CA TYR A 66 -1.53 -8.88 -4.20
C TYR A 66 -2.41 -7.86 -3.45
N TYR A 67 -2.58 -6.67 -4.00
CA TYR A 67 -3.39 -5.63 -3.36
C TYR A 67 -4.88 -6.01 -3.26
N ALA A 68 -5.43 -6.73 -4.22
CA ALA A 68 -6.79 -7.22 -4.12
C ALA A 68 -6.97 -8.13 -2.88
N SER A 69 -5.97 -8.96 -2.57
CA SER A 69 -5.98 -9.79 -1.36
C SER A 69 -5.91 -8.94 -0.10
N VAL A 70 -5.01 -7.95 -0.05
CA VAL A 70 -4.88 -7.03 1.09
C VAL A 70 -6.17 -6.21 1.31
N LEU A 71 -6.80 -5.72 0.23
CA LEU A 71 -8.08 -5.02 0.32
C LEU A 71 -9.20 -5.94 0.84
N THR A 72 -9.16 -7.21 0.47
CA THR A 72 -10.10 -8.22 0.98
C THR A 72 -9.95 -8.38 2.50
N TRP A 73 -8.72 -8.48 3.00
CA TRP A 73 -8.46 -8.55 4.43
C TRP A 73 -8.93 -7.30 5.15
N ALA A 74 -8.58 -6.12 4.64
CA ALA A 74 -9.02 -4.85 5.22
C ALA A 74 -10.55 -4.72 5.25
N GLY A 75 -11.23 -5.07 4.15
CA GLY A 75 -12.69 -5.05 4.08
C GLY A 75 -13.35 -6.01 5.07
N SER A 76 -12.80 -7.22 5.22
CA SER A 76 -13.30 -8.19 6.20
C SER A 76 -13.09 -7.71 7.63
N TYR A 77 -11.95 -7.05 7.91
CA TYR A 77 -11.67 -6.48 9.23
C TYR A 77 -12.59 -5.32 9.60
N VAL A 78 -13.09 -4.54 8.64
CA VAL A 78 -14.14 -3.56 8.89
C VAL A 78 -15.38 -4.24 9.48
N TYR A 79 -15.78 -5.38 8.93
CA TYR A 79 -16.90 -6.17 9.46
C TYR A 79 -16.57 -6.75 10.85
N PHE A 80 -15.40 -7.35 11.03
CA PHE A 80 -15.00 -7.96 12.29
C PHE A 80 -14.85 -6.94 13.43
N SER A 81 -14.55 -5.68 13.10
CA SER A 81 -14.38 -4.61 14.09
C SER A 81 -15.68 -4.26 14.81
N ILE A 82 -16.86 -4.48 14.20
CA ILE A 82 -18.15 -4.19 14.79
C ILE A 82 -18.38 -4.99 16.08
N GLY A 83 -17.91 -6.25 16.10
CA GLY A 83 -18.06 -7.14 17.26
C GLY A 83 -16.76 -7.49 17.97
N GLN A 84 -15.63 -6.89 17.58
CA GLN A 84 -14.28 -7.26 18.07
C GLN A 84 -14.05 -8.77 18.03
N MET A 85 -14.36 -9.40 16.87
CA MET A 85 -14.37 -10.85 16.72
C MET A 85 -13.01 -11.52 16.94
N TRP A 86 -11.92 -10.74 16.93
CA TRP A 86 -10.56 -11.23 17.20
C TRP A 86 -10.26 -11.47 18.70
N GLY A 87 -11.14 -11.04 19.60
CA GLY A 87 -10.99 -11.24 21.04
C GLY A 87 -9.69 -10.67 21.60
N SER A 88 -8.99 -11.47 22.42
CA SER A 88 -7.71 -11.09 23.06
C SER A 88 -6.47 -11.39 22.22
N ASP A 89 -6.59 -12.17 21.12
CA ASP A 89 -5.47 -12.57 20.25
C ASP A 89 -5.76 -12.21 18.79
N PRO A 90 -5.54 -10.95 18.38
CA PRO A 90 -5.76 -10.52 17.00
C PRO A 90 -4.86 -11.22 15.99
N GLU A 91 -3.63 -11.56 16.37
CA GLU A 91 -2.66 -12.22 15.50
C GLU A 91 -3.07 -13.66 15.21
N GLY A 92 -3.39 -14.42 16.26
CA GLY A 92 -3.89 -15.78 16.11
C GLY A 92 -5.21 -15.84 15.35
N PHE A 93 -6.10 -14.90 15.57
CA PHE A 93 -7.33 -14.79 14.78
C PHE A 93 -7.03 -14.59 13.29
N PHE A 94 -6.12 -13.68 12.95
CA PHE A 94 -5.78 -13.38 11.55
C PHE A 94 -5.14 -14.57 10.84
N PHE A 95 -4.09 -15.13 11.41
CA PHE A 95 -3.34 -16.21 10.75
C PHE A 95 -4.03 -17.57 10.85
N LYS A 96 -4.54 -17.95 12.02
CA LYS A 96 -5.07 -19.30 12.26
C LYS A 96 -6.54 -19.43 11.89
N THR A 97 -7.38 -18.43 12.22
CA THR A 97 -8.83 -18.51 12.01
C THR A 97 -9.23 -17.97 10.67
N TYR A 98 -8.75 -16.76 10.31
CA TYR A 98 -9.17 -16.08 9.10
C TYR A 98 -8.41 -16.55 7.85
N LEU A 99 -7.09 -16.52 7.86
CA LEU A 99 -6.29 -16.98 6.72
C LEU A 99 -6.10 -18.49 6.68
N GLN A 100 -6.21 -19.17 7.82
CA GLN A 100 -5.95 -20.61 7.97
C GLN A 100 -4.58 -21.00 7.41
N THR A 101 -3.56 -20.18 7.70
CA THR A 101 -2.20 -20.43 7.24
C THR A 101 -1.64 -21.70 7.88
N THR A 102 -1.13 -22.58 7.04
CA THR A 102 -0.30 -23.72 7.45
C THR A 102 1.17 -23.30 7.56
N ASP A 103 1.97 -24.10 8.27
CA ASP A 103 3.41 -23.86 8.41
C ASP A 103 4.07 -23.61 7.05
N ALA A 104 4.95 -22.61 6.99
CA ALA A 104 5.60 -22.10 5.77
C ALA A 104 6.43 -23.14 4.97
N LYS A 105 6.51 -24.38 5.43
CA LYS A 105 7.25 -25.48 4.80
C LYS A 105 6.42 -26.35 3.85
N THR A 106 5.11 -26.20 3.86
CA THR A 106 4.20 -26.98 3.01
C THR A 106 3.42 -26.04 2.08
N PHE A 107 3.63 -26.19 0.78
CA PHE A 107 2.80 -25.55 -0.23
C PHE A 107 1.48 -26.31 -0.29
N ASP A 108 0.45 -25.78 0.35
CA ASP A 108 -0.90 -26.37 0.34
C ASP A 108 -1.84 -25.49 -0.50
N PHE A 109 -2.38 -26.05 -1.58
CA PHE A 109 -3.37 -25.38 -2.42
C PHE A 109 -4.79 -25.52 -1.86
N ARG A 110 -4.95 -25.37 -0.55
CA ARG A 110 -6.26 -25.48 0.05
C ARG A 110 -7.10 -24.22 -0.19
N PHE A 111 -8.29 -24.42 -0.75
CA PHE A 111 -9.24 -23.33 -0.97
C PHE A 111 -9.93 -22.96 0.34
N VAL A 112 -9.74 -21.71 0.77
CA VAL A 112 -10.35 -21.15 1.98
C VAL A 112 -11.69 -20.49 1.59
N GLY A 113 -12.78 -21.23 1.73
CA GLY A 113 -14.09 -20.86 1.18
C GLY A 113 -14.64 -19.51 1.66
N HIS A 114 -14.39 -19.12 2.91
CA HIS A 114 -14.90 -17.85 3.43
C HIS A 114 -14.16 -16.61 2.88
N LEU A 115 -12.99 -16.76 2.29
CA LEU A 115 -12.27 -15.67 1.59
C LEU A 115 -12.80 -15.41 0.18
N PHE A 116 -13.53 -16.38 -0.38
CA PHE A 116 -13.99 -16.32 -1.76
C PHE A 116 -14.94 -15.14 -2.02
N TRP A 117 -15.97 -14.99 -1.22
CA TRP A 117 -16.98 -13.94 -1.43
C TRP A 117 -16.42 -12.53 -1.22
N PRO A 118 -15.64 -12.24 -0.17
CA PRO A 118 -14.97 -10.94 -0.03
C PRO A 118 -14.05 -10.60 -1.21
N ILE A 119 -13.27 -11.55 -1.71
CA ILE A 119 -12.38 -11.34 -2.86
C ILE A 119 -13.17 -11.05 -4.14
N VAL A 120 -14.25 -11.80 -4.40
CA VAL A 120 -15.16 -11.56 -5.53
C VAL A 120 -15.80 -10.17 -5.41
N GLY A 121 -16.20 -9.76 -4.20
CA GLY A 121 -16.75 -8.43 -3.95
C GLY A 121 -15.76 -7.31 -4.29
N ILE A 122 -14.49 -7.42 -3.87
CA ILE A 122 -13.43 -6.46 -4.20
C ILE A 122 -13.16 -6.40 -5.71
N TRP A 123 -13.07 -7.56 -6.38
CA TRP A 123 -12.89 -7.59 -7.83
C TRP A 123 -14.10 -7.00 -8.56
N ALA A 124 -15.33 -7.31 -8.13
CA ALA A 124 -16.52 -6.73 -8.72
C ALA A 124 -16.55 -5.20 -8.57
N ALA A 125 -16.25 -4.67 -7.37
CA ALA A 125 -16.14 -3.23 -7.14
C ALA A 125 -15.08 -2.58 -8.01
N THR A 126 -13.90 -3.20 -8.11
CA THR A 126 -12.81 -2.72 -8.96
C THR A 126 -13.22 -2.68 -10.44
N LEU A 127 -13.85 -3.75 -10.94
CA LEU A 127 -14.32 -3.82 -12.33
C LEU A 127 -15.41 -2.80 -12.62
N ILE A 128 -16.34 -2.55 -11.69
CA ILE A 128 -17.38 -1.52 -11.83
C ILE A 128 -16.74 -0.13 -11.96
N ILE A 129 -15.75 0.18 -11.09
CA ILE A 129 -15.01 1.45 -11.16
C ILE A 129 -14.29 1.59 -12.51
N LEU A 130 -13.60 0.54 -12.95
CA LEU A 130 -12.86 0.54 -14.21
C LEU A 130 -13.80 0.63 -15.43
N TYR A 131 -14.98 0.00 -15.37
CA TYR A 131 -15.99 0.09 -16.42
C TYR A 131 -16.50 1.51 -16.64
N GLY A 132 -16.58 2.32 -15.57
CA GLY A 132 -16.89 3.76 -15.64
C GLY A 132 -15.79 4.59 -16.34
N GLY A 133 -14.65 3.98 -16.66
CA GLY A 133 -13.50 4.63 -17.30
C GLY A 133 -12.77 5.62 -16.39
N VAL A 134 -11.80 6.34 -16.95
CA VAL A 134 -10.91 7.20 -16.15
C VAL A 134 -11.69 8.35 -15.48
N LYS A 135 -12.53 9.05 -16.22
CA LYS A 135 -13.22 10.25 -15.69
C LYS A 135 -14.36 9.92 -14.73
N LYS A 136 -15.25 8.98 -15.10
CA LYS A 136 -16.45 8.67 -14.30
C LYS A 136 -16.21 7.56 -13.27
N GLY A 137 -15.23 6.73 -13.47
CA GLY A 137 -14.87 5.66 -12.55
C GLY A 137 -13.72 6.08 -11.64
N VAL A 138 -12.49 6.07 -12.14
CA VAL A 138 -11.27 6.25 -11.32
C VAL A 138 -11.20 7.64 -10.70
N GLU A 139 -11.45 8.71 -11.48
CA GLU A 139 -11.40 10.09 -10.97
C GLU A 139 -12.49 10.36 -9.93
N LEU A 140 -13.72 9.87 -10.17
CA LEU A 140 -14.80 10.03 -9.19
C LEU A 140 -14.51 9.27 -7.90
N SER A 141 -14.00 8.03 -8.00
CA SER A 141 -13.60 7.25 -6.83
C SER A 141 -12.53 7.98 -6.03
N ASN A 142 -11.51 8.54 -6.68
CA ASN A 142 -10.48 9.31 -6.00
C ASN A 142 -11.04 10.56 -5.32
N LYS A 143 -11.96 11.28 -5.94
CA LYS A 143 -12.63 12.45 -5.34
C LYS A 143 -13.41 12.12 -4.07
N ILE A 144 -13.87 10.88 -3.93
CA ILE A 144 -14.57 10.40 -2.73
C ILE A 144 -13.59 9.85 -1.70
N PHE A 145 -12.71 8.94 -2.13
CA PHE A 145 -11.84 8.21 -1.20
C PHE A 145 -10.71 9.06 -0.64
N MET A 146 -10.17 10.03 -1.39
CA MET A 146 -9.09 10.89 -0.88
C MET A 146 -9.54 11.79 0.28
N PRO A 147 -10.65 12.55 0.20
CA PRO A 147 -11.16 13.28 1.36
C PRO A 147 -11.55 12.36 2.53
N LEU A 148 -12.19 11.23 2.23
CA LEU A 148 -12.56 10.25 3.25
C LEU A 148 -11.33 9.72 4.00
N LEU A 149 -10.26 9.38 3.28
CA LEU A 149 -8.99 8.96 3.86
C LEU A 149 -8.44 10.04 4.81
N PHE A 150 -8.45 11.31 4.36
CA PHE A 150 -7.96 12.42 5.16
C PHE A 150 -8.77 12.60 6.45
N VAL A 151 -10.10 12.53 6.37
CA VAL A 151 -10.98 12.62 7.54
C VAL A 151 -10.74 11.47 8.51
N LEU A 152 -10.72 10.22 8.02
CA LEU A 152 -10.49 9.05 8.86
C LEU A 152 -9.10 9.10 9.51
N PHE A 153 -8.07 9.47 8.76
CA PHE A 153 -6.73 9.63 9.28
C PHE A 153 -6.67 10.70 10.38
N THR A 154 -7.33 11.85 10.18
CA THR A 154 -7.39 12.91 11.19
C THR A 154 -8.08 12.42 12.47
N VAL A 155 -9.19 11.68 12.34
CA VAL A 155 -9.87 11.09 13.49
C VAL A 155 -8.95 10.14 14.26
N LEU A 156 -8.22 9.29 13.56
CA LEU A 156 -7.24 8.37 14.18
C LEU A 156 -6.12 9.12 14.89
N VAL A 157 -5.57 10.18 14.28
CA VAL A 157 -4.53 11.01 14.90
C VAL A 157 -5.06 11.66 16.17
N VAL A 158 -6.26 12.27 16.13
CA VAL A 158 -6.87 12.88 17.31
C VAL A 158 -7.10 11.85 18.42
N GLN A 159 -7.55 10.65 18.05
CA GLN A 159 -7.75 9.57 19.03
C GLN A 159 -6.41 9.10 19.61
N ALA A 160 -5.39 8.92 18.79
CA ALA A 160 -4.05 8.53 19.25
C ALA A 160 -3.44 9.55 20.22
N LEU A 161 -3.63 10.85 19.95
CA LEU A 161 -3.14 11.93 20.82
C LEU A 161 -3.87 12.01 22.17
N ARG A 162 -5.07 11.45 22.25
CA ARG A 162 -5.87 11.38 23.51
C ARG A 162 -5.49 10.19 24.40
N LEU A 163 -4.74 9.22 23.88
CA LEU A 163 -4.36 8.04 24.66
C LEU A 163 -3.33 8.39 25.74
N PRO A 164 -3.42 7.76 26.93
CA PRO A 164 -2.39 7.87 27.95
C PRO A 164 -1.06 7.37 27.38
N GLY A 165 0.00 8.18 27.47
CA GLY A 165 1.30 7.88 26.88
C GLY A 165 1.55 8.40 25.46
N ALA A 166 0.62 9.14 24.86
CA ALA A 166 0.77 9.74 23.53
C ALA A 166 2.05 10.60 23.42
N VAL A 167 2.34 11.41 24.43
CA VAL A 167 3.55 12.23 24.48
C VAL A 167 4.81 11.39 24.53
N GLN A 168 4.79 10.28 25.27
CA GLN A 168 5.93 9.35 25.32
C GLN A 168 6.16 8.67 23.96
N GLY A 169 5.09 8.25 23.29
CA GLY A 169 5.15 7.70 21.95
C GLY A 169 5.70 8.71 20.92
N LEU A 170 5.23 9.94 20.96
CA LEU A 170 5.75 11.02 20.09
C LEU A 170 7.22 11.31 20.37
N ASN A 171 7.62 11.40 21.63
CA ASN A 171 9.02 11.61 21.99
C ASN A 171 9.89 10.43 21.52
N ALA A 172 9.44 9.20 21.73
CA ALA A 172 10.16 8.02 21.26
C ALA A 172 10.33 8.03 19.72
N PHE A 173 9.32 8.48 18.99
CA PHE A 173 9.38 8.55 17.52
C PHE A 173 10.22 9.72 17.01
N PHE A 174 10.05 10.91 17.57
CA PHE A 174 10.69 12.13 17.07
C PHE A 174 12.06 12.43 17.71
N THR A 175 12.42 11.79 18.83
CA THR A 175 13.75 12.01 19.43
C THR A 175 14.81 11.45 18.47
N PRO A 176 15.72 12.32 17.96
CA PRO A 176 16.70 11.90 16.98
C PRO A 176 17.85 11.14 17.66
N ASN A 177 18.17 9.96 17.16
CA ASN A 177 19.40 9.26 17.51
C ASN A 177 20.46 9.53 16.45
N TRP A 178 21.28 10.55 16.67
CA TRP A 178 22.31 10.95 15.72
C TRP A 178 23.42 9.91 15.54
N ALA A 179 23.69 9.08 16.55
CA ALA A 179 24.68 8.02 16.45
C ALA A 179 24.28 6.95 15.42
N ALA A 180 22.98 6.66 15.29
CA ALA A 180 22.48 5.73 14.29
C ALA A 180 22.68 6.22 12.85
N MET A 181 22.74 7.54 12.62
CA MET A 181 22.99 8.09 11.29
C MET A 181 24.41 7.84 10.78
N MET A 182 25.35 7.49 11.67
CA MET A 182 26.71 7.10 11.28
C MET A 182 26.79 5.64 10.81
N ASP A 183 25.76 4.86 11.00
CA ASP A 183 25.69 3.49 10.49
C ASP A 183 25.27 3.51 9.02
N TYR A 184 26.08 2.87 8.14
CA TYR A 184 25.79 2.76 6.71
C TYR A 184 24.47 2.04 6.39
N LYS A 185 23.90 1.29 7.33
CA LYS A 185 22.63 0.61 7.19
C LYS A 185 21.41 1.54 7.17
N VAL A 186 21.61 2.78 7.57
CA VAL A 186 20.55 3.79 7.63
C VAL A 186 20.43 4.53 6.29
N TRP A 187 21.49 4.53 5.49
CA TRP A 187 21.56 5.14 4.15
C TRP A 187 21.33 4.13 3.05
#